data_eeb16029ee41b4a6adc06db1521b26fd
#
_entry.id   eeb16029ee41b4a6adc06db1521b26fd
#
_cell.length_a   1.000
_cell.length_b   1.000
_cell.length_c   1.000
_cell.angle_alpha   90.00
_cell.angle_beta   90.00
_cell.angle_gamma   90.00
#
_symmetry.space_group_name_H-M   'P 1'
#
loop_
_entity.id
_entity.type
_entity.pdbx_description
1 polymer ?
#
loop_
_entity_poly.entity_id
_entity_poly.type
_entity_poly.pdbx_seq_one_letter_code
_entity_poly.pdbx_strand_id
1 'polypeptide(L)'
;MKKQNENGRISEDRLNRANKRKKNNTIASILVMTGCLLVLVLVTYVAGILYSWIDSKFQDNANDLAAAAEAGGQTESTAEVARTYTQEEVDALIAEAKQQAEDEEENKILSGIRDGLTSGTTMVETLRPYYPGELVVVSNGTFNFVPIREDLQKNDYALENLNILEDGEVQYMQDGQVVSHKGIDVSKHQGNIDWAKVAADGVEFAFIRVGLRGYGTEGKLVEDEYFEQNIKGALQAGIKVGVYFYSQAITDAELLEEANLVLEKIKPYNVELPIVYDVEKVSGGKGRANDLSVEDRTRLTALFCQTVQDAGYKPMIYHNMEMATLMLDLGQLEQYDKWFAYYNDDLYYPYAYKVWQYTEKGAVDGINEEVDLNIWFGDF
;
A
#
# COMPACT_ATOMS: atom_id res chain seq x y z
N MET A 1 31.28 -1.95 44.99
CA MET A 1 30.77 -3.28 44.56
C MET A 1 29.49 -3.28 43.72
N LYS A 2 28.69 -2.19 43.57
CA LYS A 2 27.49 -2.15 42.74
C LYS A 2 27.71 -1.88 41.22
N LYS A 3 28.80 -1.18 40.82
CA LYS A 3 29.07 -0.86 39.40
C LYS A 3 29.64 -2.00 38.55
N GLN A 4 30.19 -3.05 39.14
CA GLN A 4 30.70 -4.22 38.39
C GLN A 4 29.60 -5.21 37.95
N ASN A 5 28.42 -5.19 38.58
CA ASN A 5 27.32 -6.11 38.25
C ASN A 5 26.42 -5.61 37.09
N GLU A 6 26.42 -4.31 36.80
CA GLU A 6 25.65 -3.74 35.69
C GLU A 6 26.31 -3.98 34.33
N ASN A 7 27.63 -3.85 34.28
CA ASN A 7 28.37 -4.08 33.00
C ASN A 7 28.35 -5.55 32.56
N GLY A 8 28.28 -6.50 33.50
CA GLY A 8 28.14 -7.92 33.18
C GLY A 8 26.73 -8.26 32.57
N ARG A 9 25.66 -7.68 33.10
CA ARG A 9 24.29 -7.87 32.58
C ARG A 9 24.08 -7.27 31.19
N ILE A 10 24.65 -6.08 30.95
CA ILE A 10 24.55 -5.41 29.63
C ILE A 10 25.29 -6.21 28.54
N SER A 11 26.38 -6.88 28.89
CA SER A 11 27.14 -7.73 27.96
C SER A 11 26.42 -9.03 27.63
N GLU A 12 25.77 -9.67 28.59
CA GLU A 12 24.97 -10.90 28.38
C GLU A 12 23.72 -10.62 27.54
N ASP A 13 23.02 -9.52 27.79
CA ASP A 13 21.87 -9.14 26.99
C ASP A 13 22.22 -8.83 25.53
N ARG A 14 23.38 -8.20 25.29
CA ARG A 14 23.88 -7.96 23.92
C ARG A 14 24.24 -9.27 23.23
N LEU A 15 24.85 -10.20 23.93
CA LEU A 15 25.21 -11.52 23.39
C LEU A 15 23.98 -12.37 23.06
N ASN A 16 22.96 -12.31 23.92
CA ASN A 16 21.70 -13.01 23.72
C ASN A 16 20.90 -12.44 22.53
N ARG A 17 20.88 -11.11 22.36
CA ARG A 17 20.26 -10.45 21.21
C ARG A 17 21.02 -10.76 19.91
N ALA A 18 22.34 -10.80 19.93
CA ALA A 18 23.15 -11.17 18.76
C ALA A 18 22.92 -12.64 18.36
N ASN A 19 22.83 -13.57 19.32
CA ASN A 19 22.56 -14.96 19.09
C ASN A 19 21.11 -15.21 18.57
N LYS A 20 20.14 -14.46 19.07
CA LYS A 20 18.75 -14.51 18.61
C LYS A 20 18.64 -13.99 17.15
N ARG A 21 19.33 -12.88 16.82
CA ARG A 21 19.40 -12.37 15.43
C ARG A 21 20.05 -13.39 14.49
N LYS A 22 21.17 -14.02 14.92
CA LYS A 22 21.85 -15.03 14.10
C LYS A 22 20.95 -16.26 13.83
N LYS A 23 20.18 -16.68 14.83
CA LYS A 23 19.22 -17.80 14.69
C LYS A 23 18.05 -17.43 13.75
N ASN A 24 17.53 -16.22 13.85
CA ASN A 24 16.44 -15.77 12.96
C ASN A 24 16.92 -15.62 11.51
N ASN A 25 18.14 -15.08 11.29
CA ASN A 25 18.73 -15.01 9.94
C ASN A 25 18.96 -16.40 9.33
N THR A 26 19.36 -17.38 10.15
CA THR A 26 19.53 -18.76 9.67
C THR A 26 18.19 -19.39 9.29
N ILE A 27 17.12 -19.13 10.05
CA ILE A 27 15.77 -19.63 9.73
C ILE A 27 15.24 -18.96 8.45
N ALA A 28 15.42 -17.66 8.30
CA ALA A 28 15.05 -16.94 7.08
C ALA A 28 15.80 -17.47 5.85
N SER A 29 17.10 -17.71 5.97
CA SER A 29 17.89 -18.31 4.87
C SER A 29 17.44 -19.73 4.50
N ILE A 30 17.02 -20.53 5.49
CA ILE A 30 16.47 -21.87 5.24
C ILE A 30 15.13 -21.79 4.52
N LEU A 31 14.26 -20.84 4.89
CA LEU A 31 12.95 -20.64 4.24
C LEU A 31 13.11 -20.15 2.79
N VAL A 32 14.05 -19.25 2.53
CA VAL A 32 14.37 -18.80 1.17
C VAL A 32 14.92 -19.97 0.32
N MET A 33 15.85 -20.76 0.87
CA MET A 33 16.37 -21.95 0.16
C MET A 33 15.28 -22.99 -0.12
N THR A 34 14.34 -23.20 0.82
CA THR A 34 13.21 -24.14 0.60
C THR A 34 12.23 -23.60 -0.45
N GLY A 35 11.99 -22.29 -0.47
CA GLY A 35 11.18 -21.62 -1.51
C GLY A 35 11.81 -21.77 -2.89
N CYS A 36 13.11 -21.49 -3.03
CA CYS A 36 13.85 -21.70 -4.28
C CYS A 36 13.83 -23.16 -4.74
N LEU A 37 13.91 -24.12 -3.80
CA LEU A 37 13.86 -25.54 -4.12
C LEU A 37 12.47 -25.96 -4.64
N LEU A 38 11.39 -25.40 -4.07
CA LEU A 38 10.02 -25.65 -4.53
C LEU A 38 9.78 -25.07 -5.93
N VAL A 39 10.30 -23.89 -6.22
CA VAL A 39 10.24 -23.28 -7.56
C VAL A 39 11.01 -24.13 -8.56
N LEU A 40 12.20 -24.64 -8.20
CA LEU A 40 12.99 -25.53 -9.05
C LEU A 40 12.26 -26.83 -9.34
N VAL A 41 11.57 -27.41 -8.35
CA VAL A 41 10.75 -28.61 -8.53
C VAL A 41 9.53 -28.32 -9.42
N LEU A 42 8.92 -27.17 -9.29
CA LEU A 42 7.80 -26.77 -10.15
C LEU A 42 8.25 -26.59 -11.61
N VAL A 43 9.37 -25.91 -11.81
CA VAL A 43 9.96 -25.70 -13.16
C VAL A 43 10.34 -27.04 -13.81
N THR A 44 10.95 -27.96 -13.05
CA THR A 44 11.28 -29.29 -13.58
C THR A 44 10.03 -30.12 -13.87
N TYR A 45 8.95 -29.98 -13.08
CA TYR A 45 7.68 -30.65 -13.33
C TYR A 45 6.98 -30.12 -14.59
N VAL A 46 6.94 -28.78 -14.78
CA VAL A 46 6.40 -28.15 -15.99
C VAL A 46 7.24 -28.53 -17.23
N ALA A 47 8.55 -28.51 -17.11
CA ALA A 47 9.44 -28.95 -18.19
C ALA A 47 9.21 -30.41 -18.54
N GLY A 48 8.96 -31.30 -17.55
CA GLY A 48 8.60 -32.69 -17.77
C GLY A 48 7.28 -32.88 -18.52
N ILE A 49 6.26 -32.08 -18.19
CA ILE A 49 4.98 -32.07 -18.92
C ILE A 49 5.17 -31.60 -20.36
N LEU A 50 5.94 -30.54 -20.58
CA LEU A 50 6.24 -29.99 -21.90
C LEU A 50 7.00 -31.02 -22.74
N TYR A 51 7.98 -31.67 -22.13
CA TYR A 51 8.76 -32.77 -22.77
C TYR A 51 7.86 -33.93 -23.18
N SER A 52 6.99 -34.40 -22.28
CA SER A 52 6.02 -35.47 -22.56
C SER A 52 5.03 -35.08 -23.67
N TRP A 53 4.58 -33.83 -23.71
CA TRP A 53 3.68 -33.31 -24.75
C TRP A 53 4.41 -33.22 -26.11
N ILE A 54 5.65 -32.72 -26.12
CA ILE A 54 6.50 -32.67 -27.32
C ILE A 54 6.79 -34.09 -27.83
N ASP A 55 7.17 -35.01 -26.95
CA ASP A 55 7.46 -36.41 -27.32
C ASP A 55 6.21 -37.10 -27.90
N SER A 56 5.03 -36.89 -27.29
CA SER A 56 3.75 -37.39 -27.83
C SER A 56 3.47 -36.84 -29.25
N LYS A 57 3.70 -35.55 -29.47
CA LYS A 57 3.53 -34.94 -30.81
C LYS A 57 4.53 -35.44 -31.85
N PHE A 58 5.76 -35.72 -31.42
CA PHE A 58 6.76 -36.31 -32.32
C PHE A 58 6.44 -37.78 -32.66
N GLN A 59 5.92 -38.58 -31.71
CA GLN A 59 5.48 -39.95 -31.95
C GLN A 59 4.26 -39.99 -32.90
N ASP A 60 3.28 -39.09 -32.70
CA ASP A 60 2.12 -38.99 -33.60
C ASP A 60 2.56 -38.64 -35.04
N ASN A 61 3.45 -37.68 -35.24
CA ASN A 61 3.99 -37.32 -36.54
C ASN A 61 4.84 -38.46 -37.15
N ALA A 62 5.63 -39.19 -36.37
CA ALA A 62 6.40 -40.32 -36.85
C ALA A 62 5.52 -41.49 -37.33
N ASN A 63 4.40 -41.73 -36.64
CA ASN A 63 3.39 -42.74 -37.03
C ASN A 63 2.63 -42.36 -38.30
N ASP A 64 2.30 -41.05 -38.44
CA ASP A 64 1.65 -40.54 -39.66
C ASP A 64 2.58 -40.57 -40.87
N LEU A 65 3.90 -40.34 -40.70
CA LEU A 65 4.90 -40.47 -41.75
C LEU A 65 5.14 -41.95 -42.14
N ALA A 66 5.12 -42.86 -41.19
CA ALA A 66 5.23 -44.30 -41.46
C ALA A 66 4.01 -44.83 -42.23
N ALA A 67 2.80 -44.36 -41.87
CA ALA A 67 1.57 -44.69 -42.58
C ALA A 67 1.52 -44.12 -44.01
N ALA A 68 2.08 -42.90 -44.22
CA ALA A 68 2.19 -42.28 -45.53
C ALA A 68 3.23 -42.95 -46.43
N ALA A 69 4.30 -43.54 -45.85
CA ALA A 69 5.34 -44.27 -46.61
C ALA A 69 4.85 -45.67 -47.08
N GLU A 70 3.89 -46.30 -46.39
CA GLU A 70 3.25 -47.55 -46.81
C GLU A 70 2.21 -47.37 -47.93
N ALA A 71 1.71 -46.13 -48.12
CA ALA A 71 0.63 -45.83 -49.08
C ALA A 71 1.12 -45.53 -50.53
N GLY A 72 2.38 -45.73 -50.85
CA GLY A 72 3.03 -45.77 -52.16
C GLY A 72 2.41 -44.87 -53.26
N GLY A 73 2.94 -43.66 -53.46
CA GLY A 73 2.65 -42.83 -54.60
C GLY A 73 3.73 -41.78 -54.79
N GLN A 74 4.49 -41.88 -55.89
CA GLN A 74 5.51 -40.91 -56.33
C GLN A 74 4.87 -39.55 -56.57
N THR A 75 5.26 -38.56 -55.76
CA THR A 75 5.23 -37.14 -56.09
C THR A 75 6.52 -36.53 -55.55
N GLU A 76 7.31 -35.93 -56.43
CA GLU A 76 8.46 -35.11 -56.05
C GLU A 76 7.96 -33.94 -55.19
N SER A 77 8.15 -34.07 -53.87
CA SER A 77 8.04 -32.96 -52.92
C SER A 77 9.42 -32.84 -52.27
N THR A 78 9.99 -31.64 -52.29
CA THR A 78 11.17 -31.27 -51.54
C THR A 78 10.93 -31.65 -50.06
N ALA A 79 11.33 -32.87 -49.69
CA ALA A 79 11.29 -33.32 -48.32
C ALA A 79 12.33 -32.52 -47.56
N GLU A 80 11.87 -31.63 -46.71
CA GLU A 80 12.64 -31.10 -45.61
C GLU A 80 13.04 -32.29 -44.75
N VAL A 81 14.34 -32.64 -44.82
CA VAL A 81 14.88 -33.81 -44.09
C VAL A 81 14.66 -33.50 -42.59
N ALA A 82 13.75 -34.20 -41.95
CA ALA A 82 13.57 -34.10 -40.54
C ALA A 82 14.89 -34.39 -39.83
N ARG A 83 15.51 -33.38 -39.25
CA ARG A 83 16.77 -33.45 -38.55
C ARG A 83 16.54 -34.27 -37.27
N THR A 84 17.06 -35.46 -37.18
CA THR A 84 17.06 -36.26 -35.94
C THR A 84 18.22 -35.80 -35.08
N TYR A 85 17.91 -35.46 -33.83
CA TYR A 85 18.91 -35.07 -32.83
C TYR A 85 19.24 -36.25 -31.94
N THR A 86 20.51 -36.36 -31.55
CA THR A 86 20.92 -37.28 -30.50
C THR A 86 20.47 -36.69 -29.14
N GLN A 87 20.39 -37.56 -28.10
CA GLN A 87 20.06 -37.10 -26.75
C GLN A 87 21.04 -36.01 -26.26
N GLU A 88 22.34 -36.17 -26.58
CA GLU A 88 23.40 -35.21 -26.22
C GLU A 88 23.18 -33.83 -26.91
N GLU A 89 22.77 -33.83 -28.17
CA GLU A 89 22.43 -32.57 -28.89
C GLU A 89 21.18 -31.92 -28.31
N VAL A 90 20.17 -32.67 -27.93
CA VAL A 90 18.96 -32.18 -27.28
C VAL A 90 19.29 -31.55 -25.92
N ASP A 91 20.08 -32.26 -25.11
CA ASP A 91 20.50 -31.77 -23.78
C ASP A 91 21.34 -30.50 -23.91
N ALA A 92 22.21 -30.39 -24.91
CA ALA A 92 22.99 -29.19 -25.20
C ALA A 92 22.09 -28.02 -25.61
N LEU A 93 21.10 -28.22 -26.49
CA LEU A 93 20.15 -27.22 -26.92
C LEU A 93 19.27 -26.70 -25.76
N ILE A 94 18.85 -27.62 -24.88
CA ILE A 94 18.09 -27.27 -23.67
C ILE A 94 18.94 -26.42 -22.73
N ALA A 95 20.21 -26.79 -22.52
CA ALA A 95 21.13 -26.02 -21.67
C ALA A 95 21.40 -24.63 -22.23
N GLU A 96 21.61 -24.54 -23.56
CA GLU A 96 21.81 -23.22 -24.25
C GLU A 96 20.56 -22.36 -24.16
N ALA A 97 19.37 -22.91 -24.46
CA ALA A 97 18.11 -22.17 -24.36
C ALA A 97 17.81 -21.69 -22.93
N LYS A 98 18.15 -22.50 -21.91
CA LYS A 98 18.01 -22.12 -20.51
C LYS A 98 18.95 -20.98 -20.15
N GLN A 99 20.23 -21.07 -20.53
CA GLN A 99 21.20 -19.99 -20.28
C GLN A 99 20.79 -18.69 -20.97
N GLN A 100 20.32 -18.78 -22.21
CA GLN A 100 19.85 -17.63 -22.96
C GLN A 100 18.63 -16.97 -22.27
N ALA A 101 17.68 -17.74 -21.78
CA ALA A 101 16.53 -17.23 -21.05
C ALA A 101 16.93 -16.58 -19.71
N GLU A 102 17.89 -17.15 -18.99
CA GLU A 102 18.45 -16.57 -17.76
C GLU A 102 19.15 -15.23 -18.05
N ASP A 103 19.99 -15.16 -19.12
CA ASP A 103 20.69 -13.94 -19.50
C ASP A 103 19.72 -12.86 -20.00
N GLU A 104 18.67 -13.23 -20.74
CA GLU A 104 17.62 -12.31 -21.19
C GLU A 104 16.84 -11.71 -20.03
N GLU A 105 16.45 -12.54 -19.02
CA GLU A 105 15.74 -12.05 -17.83
C GLU A 105 16.63 -11.16 -16.97
N GLU A 106 17.90 -11.51 -16.74
CA GLU A 106 18.86 -10.67 -16.02
C GLU A 106 19.03 -9.31 -16.71
N ASN A 107 19.23 -9.32 -18.03
CA ASN A 107 19.36 -8.08 -18.82
C ASN A 107 18.10 -7.23 -18.75
N LYS A 108 16.91 -7.83 -18.79
CA LYS A 108 15.63 -7.14 -18.65
C LYS A 108 15.50 -6.47 -17.30
N ILE A 109 15.85 -7.16 -16.20
CA ILE A 109 15.83 -6.61 -14.85
C ILE A 109 16.82 -5.43 -14.74
N LEU A 110 18.08 -5.63 -15.18
CA LEU A 110 19.12 -4.62 -15.09
C LEU A 110 18.81 -3.38 -15.95
N SER A 111 18.27 -3.58 -17.16
CA SER A 111 17.83 -2.47 -18.00
C SER A 111 16.65 -1.72 -17.40
N GLY A 112 15.64 -2.42 -16.89
CA GLY A 112 14.48 -1.79 -16.26
C GLY A 112 14.86 -0.98 -15.02
N ILE A 113 15.77 -1.47 -14.18
CA ILE A 113 16.30 -0.70 -13.04
C ILE A 113 17.05 0.56 -13.55
N ARG A 114 17.91 0.42 -14.56
CA ARG A 114 18.64 1.55 -15.15
C ARG A 114 17.69 2.59 -15.72
N ASP A 115 16.70 2.15 -16.48
CA ASP A 115 15.73 3.01 -17.15
C ASP A 115 14.87 3.76 -16.11
N GLY A 116 14.41 3.08 -15.06
CA GLY A 116 13.71 3.71 -13.95
C GLY A 116 14.54 4.81 -13.28
N LEU A 117 15.81 4.51 -12.95
CA LEU A 117 16.70 5.48 -12.31
C LEU A 117 17.06 6.66 -13.22
N THR A 118 17.15 6.46 -14.54
CA THR A 118 17.52 7.53 -15.49
C THR A 118 16.32 8.38 -15.93
N SER A 119 15.10 7.85 -15.84
CA SER A 119 13.86 8.59 -16.12
C SER A 119 13.41 9.49 -14.97
N GLY A 120 14.04 9.38 -13.78
CA GLY A 120 13.65 10.12 -12.60
C GLY A 120 12.52 9.44 -11.79
N THR A 121 12.16 8.22 -12.14
CA THR A 121 11.26 7.38 -11.36
C THR A 121 11.85 7.10 -9.97
N THR A 122 11.02 7.06 -8.94
CA THR A 122 11.51 6.75 -7.59
C THR A 122 12.05 5.32 -7.52
N MET A 123 12.96 5.05 -6.57
CA MET A 123 13.47 3.70 -6.37
C MET A 123 12.36 2.71 -5.99
N VAL A 124 11.34 3.15 -5.26
CA VAL A 124 10.18 2.33 -4.91
C VAL A 124 9.44 1.89 -6.18
N GLU A 125 9.09 2.82 -7.04
CA GLU A 125 8.40 2.54 -8.32
C GLU A 125 9.25 1.69 -9.25
N THR A 126 10.56 1.95 -9.31
CA THR A 126 11.52 1.16 -10.09
C THR A 126 11.55 -0.31 -9.64
N LEU A 127 11.43 -0.57 -8.32
CA LEU A 127 11.52 -1.93 -7.78
C LEU A 127 10.20 -2.72 -7.86
N ARG A 128 9.06 -2.06 -7.82
CA ARG A 128 7.72 -2.70 -7.79
C ARG A 128 7.51 -3.82 -8.82
N PRO A 129 7.86 -3.66 -10.11
CA PRO A 129 7.63 -4.69 -11.11
C PRO A 129 8.34 -6.01 -10.82
N TYR A 130 9.41 -5.98 -10.02
CA TYR A 130 10.21 -7.16 -9.66
C TYR A 130 9.75 -7.84 -8.37
N TYR A 131 8.79 -7.21 -7.64
CA TYR A 131 8.22 -7.73 -6.39
C TYR A 131 6.69 -7.71 -6.41
N PRO A 132 6.04 -8.42 -7.36
CA PRO A 132 4.58 -8.34 -7.56
C PRO A 132 3.76 -8.88 -6.39
N GLY A 133 4.36 -9.68 -5.50
CA GLY A 133 3.71 -10.22 -4.29
C GLY A 133 4.01 -9.42 -3.01
N GLU A 134 4.72 -8.29 -3.12
CA GLU A 134 5.19 -7.52 -1.97
C GLU A 134 4.95 -6.02 -2.19
N LEU A 135 4.67 -5.32 -1.10
CA LEU A 135 4.68 -3.86 -1.08
C LEU A 135 6.09 -3.38 -0.74
N VAL A 136 6.66 -2.55 -1.61
CA VAL A 136 7.96 -1.92 -1.37
C VAL A 136 7.74 -0.62 -0.62
N VAL A 137 8.18 -0.56 0.63
CA VAL A 137 7.92 0.55 1.55
C VAL A 137 9.23 1.06 2.15
N VAL A 138 9.43 2.37 2.12
CA VAL A 138 10.59 3.00 2.75
C VAL A 138 10.23 3.53 4.14
N SER A 139 10.94 3.06 5.14
CA SER A 139 10.83 3.53 6.52
C SER A 139 12.21 3.88 7.06
N ASN A 140 12.39 5.12 7.55
CA ASN A 140 13.67 5.61 8.07
C ASN A 140 14.86 5.39 7.10
N GLY A 141 14.62 5.54 5.79
CA GLY A 141 15.63 5.33 4.75
C GLY A 141 15.96 3.86 4.46
N THR A 142 15.22 2.91 5.04
CA THR A 142 15.38 1.48 4.81
C THR A 142 14.23 0.97 3.95
N PHE A 143 14.55 0.21 2.89
CA PHE A 143 13.55 -0.48 2.07
C PHE A 143 13.05 -1.72 2.81
N ASN A 144 11.73 -1.85 2.86
CA ASN A 144 11.04 -3.00 3.42
C ASN A 144 10.20 -3.64 2.30
N PHE A 145 10.31 -4.94 2.16
CA PHE A 145 9.52 -5.74 1.24
C PHE A 145 8.51 -6.51 2.08
N VAL A 146 7.26 -6.05 2.00
CA VAL A 146 6.18 -6.54 2.87
C VAL A 146 5.24 -7.39 2.05
N PRO A 147 5.10 -8.69 2.34
CA PRO A 147 4.18 -9.56 1.61
C PRO A 147 2.76 -9.00 1.59
N ILE A 148 2.12 -9.01 0.41
CA ILE A 148 0.72 -8.64 0.28
C ILE A 148 -0.13 -9.68 1.01
N ARG A 149 -0.91 -9.25 1.99
CA ARG A 149 -1.78 -10.11 2.80
C ARG A 149 -3.03 -10.48 2.02
N GLU A 150 -3.22 -11.77 1.79
CA GLU A 150 -4.39 -12.29 1.07
C GLU A 150 -5.65 -12.39 1.96
N ASP A 151 -5.47 -12.34 3.26
CA ASP A 151 -6.56 -12.36 4.24
C ASP A 151 -7.26 -10.99 4.42
N LEU A 152 -6.71 -9.90 3.88
CA LEU A 152 -7.31 -8.58 3.93
C LEU A 152 -8.17 -8.31 2.71
N GLN A 153 -9.30 -7.62 2.93
CA GLN A 153 -10.14 -7.14 1.85
C GLN A 153 -9.34 -6.26 0.89
N LYS A 154 -9.43 -6.58 -0.40
CA LYS A 154 -8.81 -5.79 -1.46
C LYS A 154 -9.74 -4.67 -1.91
N ASN A 155 -9.18 -3.60 -2.46
CA ASN A 155 -9.99 -2.68 -3.24
C ASN A 155 -10.32 -3.30 -4.60
N ASP A 156 -11.39 -2.83 -5.20
CA ASP A 156 -11.88 -3.23 -6.51
C ASP A 156 -11.84 -2.07 -7.54
N TYR A 157 -11.08 -1.03 -7.23
CA TYR A 157 -10.94 0.11 -8.13
C TYR A 157 -10.05 -0.24 -9.32
N ALA A 158 -10.59 -0.01 -10.52
CA ALA A 158 -9.84 -0.13 -11.76
C ALA A 158 -9.06 1.16 -12.02
N LEU A 159 -7.74 1.07 -12.07
CA LEU A 159 -6.86 2.25 -12.23
C LEU A 159 -7.12 2.99 -13.55
N GLU A 160 -7.53 2.28 -14.59
CA GLU A 160 -7.95 2.85 -15.87
C GLU A 160 -9.18 3.75 -15.80
N ASN A 161 -9.94 3.68 -14.70
CA ASN A 161 -11.08 4.55 -14.44
C ASN A 161 -10.70 5.85 -13.73
N LEU A 162 -9.45 5.98 -13.29
CA LEU A 162 -8.93 7.24 -12.76
C LEU A 162 -8.69 8.23 -13.90
N ASN A 163 -9.27 9.41 -13.78
CA ASN A 163 -9.10 10.53 -14.70
C ASN A 163 -8.40 11.69 -13.96
N ILE A 164 -7.17 11.96 -14.33
CA ILE A 164 -6.38 13.06 -13.77
C ILE A 164 -6.50 14.23 -14.74
N LEU A 165 -7.09 15.33 -14.29
CA LEU A 165 -7.29 16.53 -15.07
C LEU A 165 -5.99 17.35 -15.21
N GLU A 166 -5.98 18.34 -16.11
CA GLU A 166 -4.79 19.19 -16.36
C GLU A 166 -4.34 20.00 -15.14
N ASP A 167 -5.24 20.30 -14.23
CA ASP A 167 -4.99 21.00 -12.97
C ASP A 167 -4.59 20.08 -11.81
N GLY A 168 -4.52 18.77 -12.08
CA GLY A 168 -4.18 17.73 -11.10
C GLY A 168 -5.37 17.22 -10.29
N GLU A 169 -6.61 17.69 -10.54
CA GLU A 169 -7.80 17.12 -9.91
C GLU A 169 -7.98 15.66 -10.37
N VAL A 170 -8.31 14.78 -9.43
CA VAL A 170 -8.55 13.36 -9.68
C VAL A 170 -10.03 13.06 -9.61
N GLN A 171 -10.54 12.35 -10.60
CA GLN A 171 -11.90 11.85 -10.67
C GLN A 171 -11.90 10.36 -10.92
N TYR A 172 -12.88 9.64 -10.40
CA TYR A 172 -13.10 8.24 -10.73
C TYR A 172 -14.32 8.10 -11.61
N MET A 173 -14.13 7.51 -12.80
CA MET A 173 -15.13 7.41 -13.84
C MET A 173 -15.71 6.00 -13.90
N GLN A 174 -17.03 5.87 -14.05
CA GLN A 174 -17.67 4.60 -14.35
C GLN A 174 -18.76 4.84 -15.39
N ASP A 175 -18.77 4.03 -16.45
CA ASP A 175 -19.71 4.17 -17.56
C ASP A 175 -19.76 5.59 -18.17
N GLY A 176 -18.62 6.29 -18.18
CA GLY A 176 -18.48 7.63 -18.71
C GLY A 176 -19.04 8.75 -17.79
N GLN A 177 -19.35 8.43 -16.55
CA GLN A 177 -19.79 9.38 -15.53
C GLN A 177 -18.80 9.42 -14.36
N VAL A 178 -18.65 10.60 -13.74
CA VAL A 178 -17.92 10.74 -12.48
C VAL A 178 -18.76 10.13 -11.36
N VAL A 179 -18.19 9.15 -10.65
CA VAL A 179 -18.82 8.45 -9.52
C VAL A 179 -18.02 8.61 -8.23
N SER A 180 -17.18 9.63 -8.19
CA SER A 180 -16.44 10.03 -7.00
C SER A 180 -16.82 11.44 -6.61
N HIS A 181 -16.51 11.82 -5.36
CA HIS A 181 -16.77 13.13 -4.81
C HIS A 181 -15.46 13.84 -4.49
N LYS A 182 -15.33 15.11 -4.90
CA LYS A 182 -14.20 15.99 -4.57
C LYS A 182 -14.29 16.44 -3.12
N GLY A 183 -13.21 16.31 -2.38
CA GLY A 183 -13.12 16.76 -1.01
C GLY A 183 -11.80 17.39 -0.64
N ILE A 184 -11.79 18.03 0.51
CA ILE A 184 -10.61 18.63 1.13
C ILE A 184 -10.50 18.20 2.58
N ASP A 185 -9.30 18.28 3.14
CA ASP A 185 -9.17 18.29 4.58
C ASP A 185 -8.41 19.54 5.04
N VAL A 186 -8.88 20.12 6.14
CA VAL A 186 -8.45 21.43 6.59
C VAL A 186 -8.24 21.50 8.09
N SER A 187 -7.39 22.43 8.46
CA SER A 187 -7.05 22.74 9.83
C SER A 187 -6.76 24.25 9.96
N LYS A 188 -6.18 24.65 11.05
CA LYS A 188 -5.68 26.03 11.23
C LYS A 188 -4.67 26.49 10.17
N HIS A 189 -4.02 25.54 9.48
CA HIS A 189 -2.98 25.85 8.49
C HIS A 189 -3.55 26.56 7.26
N GLN A 190 -4.81 26.29 6.90
CA GLN A 190 -5.50 26.95 5.79
C GLN A 190 -6.06 28.35 6.15
N GLY A 191 -6.00 28.74 7.44
CA GLY A 191 -6.43 30.05 7.91
C GLY A 191 -7.91 30.36 7.66
N ASN A 192 -8.19 31.56 7.17
CA ASN A 192 -9.57 31.95 6.84
C ASN A 192 -9.99 31.41 5.47
N ILE A 193 -11.07 30.67 5.44
CA ILE A 193 -11.61 30.02 4.24
C ILE A 193 -12.92 30.68 3.83
N ASP A 194 -13.05 31.02 2.55
CA ASP A 194 -14.32 31.44 1.92
C ASP A 194 -15.07 30.17 1.44
N TRP A 195 -15.83 29.57 2.33
CA TRP A 195 -16.53 28.31 2.10
C TRP A 195 -17.56 28.37 0.96
N ALA A 196 -18.09 29.55 0.64
CA ALA A 196 -19.00 29.71 -0.50
C ALA A 196 -18.25 29.54 -1.83
N LYS A 197 -17.00 29.99 -1.91
CA LYS A 197 -16.15 29.75 -3.08
C LYS A 197 -15.68 28.31 -3.14
N VAL A 198 -15.30 27.73 -2.00
CA VAL A 198 -14.91 26.31 -1.92
C VAL A 198 -16.03 25.41 -2.47
N ALA A 199 -17.29 25.65 -2.08
CA ALA A 199 -18.43 24.91 -2.61
C ALA A 199 -18.64 25.18 -4.12
N ALA A 200 -18.43 26.41 -4.58
CA ALA A 200 -18.56 26.77 -5.99
C ALA A 200 -17.44 26.16 -6.86
N ASP A 201 -16.28 25.83 -6.27
CA ASP A 201 -15.17 25.10 -6.88
C ASP A 201 -15.41 23.57 -6.99
N GLY A 202 -16.60 23.12 -6.60
CA GLY A 202 -17.02 21.73 -6.73
C GLY A 202 -16.65 20.81 -5.56
N VAL A 203 -16.16 21.38 -4.45
CA VAL A 203 -15.90 20.58 -3.23
C VAL A 203 -17.22 20.15 -2.60
N GLU A 204 -17.43 18.86 -2.45
CA GLU A 204 -18.66 18.26 -1.94
C GLU A 204 -18.54 17.85 -0.47
N PHE A 205 -17.33 17.53 0.00
CA PHE A 205 -17.09 17.17 1.40
C PHE A 205 -15.80 17.77 1.96
N ALA A 206 -15.76 17.88 3.29
CA ALA A 206 -14.56 18.31 3.99
C ALA A 206 -14.36 17.51 5.28
N PHE A 207 -13.12 17.10 5.54
CA PHE A 207 -12.68 16.66 6.87
C PHE A 207 -12.05 17.83 7.60
N ILE A 208 -12.54 18.15 8.79
CA ILE A 208 -12.13 19.31 9.57
C ILE A 208 -11.45 18.89 10.86
N ARG A 209 -10.23 19.37 11.11
CA ARG A 209 -9.50 19.02 12.32
C ARG A 209 -10.16 19.59 13.56
N VAL A 210 -10.52 18.72 14.50
CA VAL A 210 -11.02 19.11 15.82
C VAL A 210 -9.88 19.55 16.74
N GLY A 211 -8.76 18.85 16.65
CA GLY A 211 -7.61 19.11 17.49
C GLY A 211 -6.49 18.11 17.26
N LEU A 212 -5.50 18.17 18.11
CA LEU A 212 -4.33 17.31 18.05
C LEU A 212 -3.80 17.03 19.47
N ARG A 213 -3.10 15.93 19.62
CA ARG A 213 -2.18 15.73 20.75
C ARG A 213 -0.76 16.08 20.31
N GLY A 214 -0.12 16.98 21.06
CA GLY A 214 1.24 17.41 20.77
C GLY A 214 2.24 16.24 20.80
N TYR A 215 3.15 16.20 19.84
CA TYR A 215 4.16 15.15 19.71
C TYR A 215 5.32 15.23 20.71
N GLY A 216 5.39 16.29 21.52
CA GLY A 216 6.36 16.43 22.61
C GLY A 216 6.07 15.48 23.78
N THR A 217 7.01 15.37 24.72
CA THR A 217 6.93 14.46 25.88
C THR A 217 5.69 14.69 26.75
N GLU A 218 5.20 15.92 26.84
CA GLU A 218 3.99 16.25 27.63
C GLU A 218 2.70 15.73 26.99
N GLY A 219 2.67 15.52 25.66
CA GLY A 219 1.48 15.07 24.95
C GLY A 219 0.26 15.97 25.19
N LYS A 220 0.44 17.29 25.10
CA LYS A 220 -0.61 18.24 25.42
C LYS A 220 -1.76 18.15 24.43
N LEU A 221 -2.98 18.03 24.93
CA LEU A 221 -4.19 18.11 24.14
C LEU A 221 -4.44 19.55 23.70
N VAL A 222 -4.64 19.78 22.39
CA VAL A 222 -4.80 21.11 21.80
C VAL A 222 -5.98 21.09 20.83
N GLU A 223 -6.93 21.97 21.04
CA GLU A 223 -8.03 22.20 20.10
C GLU A 223 -7.50 22.96 18.86
N ASP A 224 -8.07 22.69 17.69
CA ASP A 224 -7.78 23.50 16.51
C ASP A 224 -8.51 24.85 16.60
N GLU A 225 -7.77 25.93 16.55
CA GLU A 225 -8.31 27.29 16.74
C GLU A 225 -9.28 27.72 15.64
N TYR A 226 -9.27 27.05 14.48
CA TYR A 226 -10.19 27.31 13.36
C TYR A 226 -11.33 26.28 13.26
N PHE A 227 -11.37 25.29 14.14
CA PHE A 227 -12.39 24.23 14.08
C PHE A 227 -13.82 24.78 13.98
N GLU A 228 -14.20 25.65 14.92
CA GLU A 228 -15.56 26.19 14.95
C GLU A 228 -15.91 27.04 13.73
N GLN A 229 -14.97 27.84 13.25
CA GLN A 229 -15.14 28.65 12.07
C GLN A 229 -15.31 27.78 10.83
N ASN A 230 -14.47 26.79 10.67
CA ASN A 230 -14.47 25.90 9.51
C ASN A 230 -15.72 25.04 9.46
N ILE A 231 -16.12 24.39 10.57
CA ILE A 231 -17.32 23.54 10.56
C ILE A 231 -18.59 24.34 10.31
N LYS A 232 -18.73 25.53 10.88
CA LYS A 232 -19.86 26.42 10.62
C LYS A 232 -19.91 26.86 9.17
N GLY A 233 -18.76 27.26 8.61
CA GLY A 233 -18.65 27.73 7.22
C GLY A 233 -18.97 26.62 6.22
N ALA A 234 -18.40 25.44 6.37
CA ALA A 234 -18.63 24.27 5.51
C ALA A 234 -20.12 23.88 5.50
N LEU A 235 -20.73 23.73 6.68
CA LEU A 235 -22.15 23.40 6.81
C LEU A 235 -23.06 24.47 6.21
N GLN A 236 -22.75 25.75 6.38
CA GLN A 236 -23.50 26.86 5.77
C GLN A 236 -23.40 26.88 4.25
N ALA A 237 -22.28 26.45 3.69
CA ALA A 237 -22.05 26.31 2.26
C ALA A 237 -22.67 25.04 1.66
N GLY A 238 -23.25 24.14 2.47
CA GLY A 238 -23.87 22.88 2.05
C GLY A 238 -22.86 21.76 1.80
N ILE A 239 -21.61 21.92 2.24
CA ILE A 239 -20.57 20.90 2.15
C ILE A 239 -20.82 19.86 3.24
N LYS A 240 -20.74 18.57 2.89
CA LYS A 240 -20.82 17.48 3.86
C LYS A 240 -19.57 17.44 4.74
N VAL A 241 -19.75 17.26 6.04
CA VAL A 241 -18.67 17.39 7.00
C VAL A 241 -18.42 16.07 7.73
N GLY A 242 -17.16 15.64 7.69
CA GLY A 242 -16.53 14.77 8.66
C GLY A 242 -15.50 15.52 9.49
N VAL A 243 -14.95 14.90 10.49
CA VAL A 243 -13.93 15.52 11.34
C VAL A 243 -12.77 14.57 11.58
N TYR A 244 -11.60 15.11 11.88
CA TYR A 244 -10.45 14.30 12.26
C TYR A 244 -9.73 14.82 13.49
N PHE A 245 -9.01 13.92 14.15
CA PHE A 245 -8.16 14.22 15.28
C PHE A 245 -6.77 13.64 15.06
N TYR A 246 -5.73 14.49 15.05
CA TYR A 246 -4.34 14.09 14.93
C TYR A 246 -3.83 13.56 16.27
N SER A 247 -3.66 12.25 16.35
CA SER A 247 -3.34 11.55 17.60
C SER A 247 -1.84 11.30 17.78
N GLN A 248 -1.43 11.52 19.02
CA GLN A 248 -0.15 11.06 19.54
C GLN A 248 -0.33 10.40 20.92
N ALA A 249 -1.51 9.81 21.18
CA ALA A 249 -1.77 9.06 22.40
C ALA A 249 -0.87 7.84 22.51
N ILE A 250 -0.37 7.57 23.72
CA ILE A 250 0.44 6.39 24.06
C ILE A 250 -0.19 5.53 25.15
N THR A 251 -1.33 5.95 25.68
CA THR A 251 -2.11 5.22 26.69
C THR A 251 -3.59 5.29 26.37
N ASP A 252 -4.37 4.34 26.90
CA ASP A 252 -5.83 4.31 26.76
C ASP A 252 -6.48 5.58 27.35
N ALA A 253 -5.97 6.06 28.47
CA ALA A 253 -6.49 7.28 29.11
C ALA A 253 -6.34 8.50 28.20
N GLU A 254 -5.18 8.68 27.58
CA GLU A 254 -4.94 9.77 26.63
C GLU A 254 -5.82 9.65 25.38
N LEU A 255 -5.99 8.43 24.88
CA LEU A 255 -6.86 8.19 23.73
C LEU A 255 -8.31 8.53 24.03
N LEU A 256 -8.82 8.12 25.20
CA LEU A 256 -10.17 8.45 25.61
C LEU A 256 -10.36 9.94 25.83
N GLU A 257 -9.33 10.68 26.29
CA GLU A 257 -9.36 12.15 26.31
C GLU A 257 -9.55 12.74 24.92
N GLU A 258 -8.81 12.22 23.90
CA GLU A 258 -8.92 12.65 22.50
C GLU A 258 -10.33 12.38 21.95
N ALA A 259 -10.81 11.15 22.07
CA ALA A 259 -12.14 10.77 21.60
C ALA A 259 -13.26 11.58 22.27
N ASN A 260 -13.18 11.78 23.58
CA ASN A 260 -14.17 12.56 24.33
C ASN A 260 -14.17 14.03 23.92
N LEU A 261 -12.99 14.63 23.67
CA LEU A 261 -12.89 16.00 23.15
C LEU A 261 -13.60 16.12 21.81
N VAL A 262 -13.32 15.20 20.87
CA VAL A 262 -13.96 15.18 19.55
C VAL A 262 -15.48 15.10 19.71
N LEU A 263 -15.97 14.11 20.45
CA LEU A 263 -17.40 13.89 20.67
C LEU A 263 -18.10 15.09 21.34
N GLU A 264 -17.43 15.78 22.27
CA GLU A 264 -17.96 16.97 22.90
C GLU A 264 -18.07 18.14 21.92
N LYS A 265 -17.01 18.36 21.12
CA LYS A 265 -16.93 19.51 20.22
C LYS A 265 -17.90 19.42 19.04
N ILE A 266 -18.22 18.25 18.56
CA ILE A 266 -19.13 18.06 17.43
C ILE A 266 -20.61 18.06 17.81
N LYS A 267 -20.97 17.93 19.07
CA LYS A 267 -22.38 17.87 19.52
C LYS A 267 -23.30 18.94 18.94
N PRO A 268 -22.85 20.20 18.77
CA PRO A 268 -23.72 21.26 18.23
C PRO A 268 -23.91 21.20 16.71
N TYR A 269 -23.22 20.31 16.01
CA TYR A 269 -23.13 20.32 14.56
C TYR A 269 -23.69 19.04 13.94
N ASN A 270 -24.17 19.14 12.69
CA ASN A 270 -24.57 17.98 11.90
C ASN A 270 -23.34 17.40 11.20
N VAL A 271 -22.69 16.40 11.81
CA VAL A 271 -21.55 15.68 11.23
C VAL A 271 -22.09 14.39 10.58
N GLU A 272 -22.22 14.39 9.26
CA GLU A 272 -22.79 13.28 8.48
C GLU A 272 -21.73 12.26 8.05
N LEU A 273 -20.50 12.71 7.88
CA LEU A 273 -19.38 11.88 7.47
C LEU A 273 -18.60 11.35 8.69
N PRO A 274 -17.67 10.42 8.51
CA PRO A 274 -16.94 9.79 9.60
C PRO A 274 -16.18 10.75 10.52
N ILE A 275 -15.99 10.28 11.75
CA ILE A 275 -14.98 10.79 12.69
C ILE A 275 -13.70 9.99 12.46
N VAL A 276 -12.65 10.67 12.04
CA VAL A 276 -11.41 10.03 11.60
C VAL A 276 -10.35 10.06 12.69
N TYR A 277 -9.80 8.88 12.97
CA TYR A 277 -8.58 8.76 13.75
C TYR A 277 -7.38 8.92 12.82
N ASP A 278 -6.70 10.02 12.96
CA ASP A 278 -5.51 10.35 12.19
C ASP A 278 -4.28 9.88 12.95
N VAL A 279 -3.71 8.77 12.47
CA VAL A 279 -2.56 8.11 13.08
C VAL A 279 -1.39 8.12 12.13
N GLU A 280 -0.36 8.90 12.51
CA GLU A 280 0.83 9.09 11.69
C GLU A 280 2.12 8.94 12.48
N LYS A 281 3.17 8.65 11.76
CA LYS A 281 4.52 8.73 12.28
C LYS A 281 5.08 10.13 12.09
N VAL A 282 5.48 10.77 13.17
CA VAL A 282 6.12 12.10 13.13
C VAL A 282 7.54 11.96 12.57
N SER A 283 7.83 12.74 11.54
CA SER A 283 9.14 12.78 10.89
C SER A 283 10.27 13.20 11.85
N GLY A 284 11.50 12.75 11.59
CA GLY A 284 12.70 13.11 12.34
C GLY A 284 12.77 12.48 13.74
N GLY A 285 12.00 11.43 14.02
CA GLY A 285 12.13 10.62 15.23
C GLY A 285 11.67 11.29 16.53
N LYS A 286 10.82 12.34 16.43
CA LYS A 286 10.43 13.16 17.59
C LYS A 286 9.01 12.91 18.10
N GLY A 287 8.23 12.09 17.42
CA GLY A 287 6.86 11.77 17.84
C GLY A 287 6.86 10.83 19.03
N ARG A 288 6.11 11.17 20.06
CA ARG A 288 5.99 10.35 21.28
C ARG A 288 5.34 8.98 21.00
N ALA A 289 4.48 8.91 20.00
CA ALA A 289 3.82 7.68 19.56
C ALA A 289 4.66 6.86 18.54
N ASN A 290 5.80 7.37 18.06
CA ASN A 290 6.60 6.67 17.05
C ASN A 290 7.10 5.30 17.52
N ASP A 291 7.41 5.16 18.81
CA ASP A 291 7.99 3.95 19.40
C ASP A 291 6.94 2.95 19.91
N LEU A 292 5.64 3.22 19.71
CA LEU A 292 4.59 2.25 20.02
C LEU A 292 4.79 0.96 19.22
N SER A 293 4.55 -0.16 19.87
CA SER A 293 4.47 -1.45 19.17
C SER A 293 3.30 -1.46 18.19
N VAL A 294 3.35 -2.33 17.17
CA VAL A 294 2.21 -2.56 16.28
C VAL A 294 0.96 -2.94 17.07
N GLU A 295 1.10 -3.80 18.09
CA GLU A 295 0.02 -4.24 18.96
C GLU A 295 -0.63 -3.07 19.69
N ASP A 296 0.17 -2.22 20.38
CA ASP A 296 -0.36 -1.09 21.15
C ASP A 296 -1.00 -0.04 20.25
N ARG A 297 -0.38 0.26 19.12
CA ARG A 297 -0.91 1.22 18.14
C ARG A 297 -2.24 0.73 17.57
N THR A 298 -2.32 -0.53 17.16
CA THR A 298 -3.54 -1.15 16.65
C THR A 298 -4.65 -1.14 17.70
N ARG A 299 -4.32 -1.48 18.93
CA ARG A 299 -5.25 -1.47 20.07
C ARG A 299 -5.79 -0.06 20.36
N LEU A 300 -4.93 0.94 20.37
CA LEU A 300 -5.35 2.34 20.55
C LEU A 300 -6.25 2.81 19.41
N THR A 301 -5.89 2.49 18.16
CA THR A 301 -6.72 2.79 16.99
C THR A 301 -8.10 2.14 17.10
N ALA A 302 -8.17 0.85 17.48
CA ALA A 302 -9.42 0.15 17.68
C ALA A 302 -10.25 0.76 18.82
N LEU A 303 -9.61 1.18 19.91
CA LEU A 303 -10.29 1.82 21.05
C LEU A 303 -10.92 3.16 20.66
N PHE A 304 -10.23 3.98 19.86
CA PHE A 304 -10.81 5.22 19.34
C PHE A 304 -12.05 4.94 18.48
N CYS A 305 -11.89 4.06 17.50
CA CYS A 305 -12.98 3.69 16.60
C CYS A 305 -14.19 3.11 17.36
N GLN A 306 -13.97 2.25 18.32
CA GLN A 306 -15.04 1.69 19.16
C GLN A 306 -15.74 2.79 19.98
N THR A 307 -14.98 3.71 20.60
CA THR A 307 -15.54 4.83 21.36
C THR A 307 -16.43 5.73 20.51
N VAL A 308 -16.00 6.02 19.27
CA VAL A 308 -16.77 6.78 18.28
C VAL A 308 -18.03 6.04 17.86
N GLN A 309 -17.93 4.74 17.63
CA GLN A 309 -19.05 3.89 17.22
C GLN A 309 -20.09 3.75 18.35
N ASP A 310 -19.65 3.59 19.60
CA ASP A 310 -20.52 3.52 20.78
C ASP A 310 -21.30 4.84 21.00
N ALA A 311 -20.74 5.97 20.55
CA ALA A 311 -21.40 7.27 20.56
C ALA A 311 -22.38 7.48 19.37
N GLY A 312 -22.51 6.48 18.47
CA GLY A 312 -23.45 6.51 17.34
C GLY A 312 -22.92 7.14 16.07
N TYR A 313 -21.61 7.39 15.97
CA TYR A 313 -20.97 7.92 14.76
C TYR A 313 -20.24 6.82 13.99
N LYS A 314 -19.94 7.10 12.71
CA LYS A 314 -19.09 6.21 11.88
C LYS A 314 -17.62 6.55 12.13
N PRO A 315 -16.77 5.62 12.58
CA PRO A 315 -15.33 5.82 12.64
C PRO A 315 -14.68 5.56 11.29
N MET A 316 -13.54 6.22 11.05
CA MET A 316 -12.65 5.97 9.92
C MET A 316 -11.20 6.11 10.38
N ILE A 317 -10.28 5.42 9.73
CA ILE A 317 -8.85 5.45 10.06
C ILE A 317 -8.10 6.08 8.89
N TYR A 318 -7.42 7.21 9.17
CA TYR A 318 -6.46 7.78 8.22
C TYR A 318 -5.09 7.14 8.41
N HIS A 319 -4.44 6.77 7.32
CA HIS A 319 -3.09 6.23 7.32
C HIS A 319 -2.44 6.35 5.95
N ASN A 320 -1.11 6.32 5.92
CA ASN A 320 -0.30 6.18 4.72
C ASN A 320 0.22 4.73 4.55
N MET A 321 1.02 4.51 3.52
CA MET A 321 1.60 3.19 3.20
C MET A 321 2.46 2.63 4.34
N GLU A 322 3.32 3.45 4.97
CA GLU A 322 4.19 3.01 6.06
C GLU A 322 3.37 2.55 7.28
N MET A 323 2.34 3.32 7.64
CA MET A 323 1.46 2.98 8.75
C MET A 323 0.70 1.69 8.48
N ALA A 324 0.12 1.54 7.29
CA ALA A 324 -0.67 0.37 6.91
C ALA A 324 0.14 -0.93 6.91
N THR A 325 1.42 -0.87 6.55
CA THR A 325 2.22 -2.08 6.31
C THR A 325 3.16 -2.45 7.45
N LEU A 326 3.67 -1.45 8.18
CA LEU A 326 4.72 -1.64 9.18
C LEU A 326 4.29 -1.32 10.61
N MET A 327 3.22 -0.54 10.79
CA MET A 327 2.91 0.05 12.09
C MET A 327 1.50 -0.27 12.62
N LEU A 328 0.61 -0.82 11.79
CA LEU A 328 -0.73 -1.27 12.15
C LEU A 328 -0.94 -2.73 11.75
N ASP A 329 -1.73 -3.47 12.51
CA ASP A 329 -2.32 -4.75 12.07
C ASP A 329 -3.71 -4.48 11.49
N LEU A 330 -3.77 -4.29 10.18
CA LEU A 330 -5.02 -3.99 9.47
C LEU A 330 -6.07 -5.11 9.61
N GLY A 331 -5.66 -6.36 9.87
CA GLY A 331 -6.59 -7.47 10.07
C GLY A 331 -7.47 -7.29 11.30
N GLN A 332 -6.96 -6.63 12.35
CA GLN A 332 -7.76 -6.29 13.52
C GLN A 332 -8.61 -5.03 13.36
N LEU A 333 -8.42 -4.30 12.25
CA LEU A 333 -9.08 -3.01 11.97
C LEU A 333 -9.95 -3.07 10.71
N GLU A 334 -10.17 -4.25 10.15
CA GLU A 334 -10.81 -4.45 8.84
C GLU A 334 -12.26 -3.92 8.81
N GLN A 335 -12.96 -3.99 9.92
CA GLN A 335 -14.35 -3.51 10.07
C GLN A 335 -14.52 -1.99 9.96
N TYR A 336 -13.45 -1.21 10.04
CA TYR A 336 -13.49 0.24 9.95
C TYR A 336 -13.12 0.71 8.55
N ASP A 337 -13.80 1.74 8.04
CA ASP A 337 -13.44 2.39 6.78
C ASP A 337 -12.06 3.04 6.86
N LYS A 338 -11.39 3.16 5.72
CA LYS A 338 -10.03 3.71 5.62
C LYS A 338 -10.02 4.95 4.73
N TRP A 339 -9.24 5.93 5.16
CA TRP A 339 -8.81 7.07 4.38
C TRP A 339 -7.31 6.93 4.15
N PHE A 340 -6.94 6.67 2.90
CA PHE A 340 -5.56 6.35 2.52
C PHE A 340 -4.87 7.56 1.91
N ALA A 341 -3.69 7.93 2.43
CA ALA A 341 -2.85 8.99 1.89
C ALA A 341 -1.74 8.41 1.01
N TYR A 342 -1.71 8.87 -0.24
CA TYR A 342 -0.69 8.47 -1.20
C TYR A 342 -0.59 9.49 -2.34
N TYR A 343 0.57 10.17 -2.47
CA TYR A 343 0.76 11.34 -3.32
C TYR A 343 1.52 11.01 -4.62
N ASN A 344 1.08 9.96 -5.29
CA ASN A 344 1.59 9.58 -6.61
C ASN A 344 0.44 9.26 -7.55
N ASP A 345 0.62 9.55 -8.84
CA ASP A 345 -0.38 9.28 -9.88
C ASP A 345 -0.63 7.78 -10.09
N ASP A 346 0.38 6.95 -9.85
CA ASP A 346 0.29 5.49 -9.89
C ASP A 346 -0.10 4.94 -8.52
N LEU A 347 -1.40 4.88 -8.27
CA LEU A 347 -1.98 4.40 -7.02
C LEU A 347 -1.67 2.91 -6.81
N TYR A 348 -0.70 2.65 -5.96
CA TYR A 348 -0.20 1.32 -5.64
C TYR A 348 -0.55 0.91 -4.20
N TYR A 349 -1.80 0.49 -4.00
CA TYR A 349 -2.26 0.01 -2.70
C TYR A 349 -3.37 -1.02 -2.89
N PRO A 350 -3.17 -2.29 -2.47
CA PRO A 350 -4.11 -3.36 -2.81
C PRO A 350 -5.29 -3.48 -1.87
N TYR A 351 -5.24 -2.88 -0.67
CA TYR A 351 -6.27 -3.09 0.34
C TYR A 351 -7.43 -2.10 0.19
N ALA A 352 -8.58 -2.42 0.82
CA ALA A 352 -9.77 -1.59 0.76
C ALA A 352 -9.60 -0.24 1.45
N TYR A 353 -10.08 0.80 0.83
CA TYR A 353 -10.21 2.16 1.36
C TYR A 353 -11.42 2.84 0.70
N LYS A 354 -11.96 3.90 1.33
CA LYS A 354 -13.07 4.69 0.79
C LYS A 354 -12.66 6.07 0.31
N VAL A 355 -11.63 6.64 0.94
CA VAL A 355 -11.14 7.96 0.62
C VAL A 355 -9.67 7.87 0.29
N TRP A 356 -9.25 8.56 -0.75
CA TRP A 356 -7.85 8.72 -1.12
C TRP A 356 -7.47 10.20 -1.07
N GLN A 357 -6.51 10.53 -0.21
CA GLN A 357 -5.83 11.81 -0.21
C GLN A 357 -4.68 11.73 -1.22
N TYR A 358 -4.82 12.42 -2.34
CA TYR A 358 -3.90 12.25 -3.47
C TYR A 358 -2.85 13.36 -3.59
N THR A 359 -3.01 14.47 -2.88
CA THR A 359 -2.02 15.54 -2.81
C THR A 359 -2.17 16.38 -1.54
N GLU A 360 -1.05 16.88 -1.03
CA GLU A 360 -0.96 17.88 0.05
C GLU A 360 -0.70 19.30 -0.47
N LYS A 361 -0.76 19.52 -1.79
CA LYS A 361 -0.39 20.75 -2.50
C LYS A 361 -1.46 21.20 -3.48
N GLY A 362 -2.70 20.93 -3.15
CA GLY A 362 -3.84 21.34 -3.95
C GLY A 362 -4.12 22.83 -3.84
N ALA A 363 -4.87 23.35 -4.81
CA ALA A 363 -5.40 24.70 -4.81
C ALA A 363 -6.92 24.64 -4.99
N VAL A 364 -7.65 25.36 -4.16
CA VAL A 364 -9.13 25.47 -4.20
C VAL A 364 -9.52 26.92 -4.08
N ASP A 365 -10.45 27.40 -4.91
CA ASP A 365 -10.92 28.79 -4.80
C ASP A 365 -11.56 29.04 -3.42
N GLY A 366 -11.17 30.09 -2.78
CA GLY A 366 -11.58 30.41 -1.40
C GLY A 366 -10.58 30.03 -0.32
N ILE A 367 -9.49 29.32 -0.66
CA ILE A 367 -8.37 29.00 0.23
C ILE A 367 -7.10 29.65 -0.34
N ASN A 368 -6.36 30.37 0.49
CA ASN A 368 -5.14 31.07 0.05
C ASN A 368 -3.87 30.20 0.16
N GLU A 369 -3.90 29.22 1.01
CA GLU A 369 -2.78 28.29 1.28
C GLU A 369 -2.97 27.00 0.49
N GLU A 370 -1.92 26.20 0.35
CA GLU A 370 -2.03 24.85 -0.16
C GLU A 370 -2.99 24.02 0.73
N VAL A 371 -3.76 23.15 0.10
CA VAL A 371 -4.76 22.33 0.79
C VAL A 371 -4.72 20.90 0.30
N ASP A 372 -4.95 19.96 1.21
CA ASP A 372 -5.04 18.54 0.92
C ASP A 372 -6.29 18.24 0.11
N LEU A 373 -6.12 17.57 -1.05
CA LEU A 373 -7.23 17.17 -1.90
C LEU A 373 -7.49 15.68 -1.78
N ASN A 374 -8.78 15.37 -1.73
CA ASN A 374 -9.31 14.05 -1.50
C ASN A 374 -10.34 13.66 -2.54
N ILE A 375 -10.40 12.37 -2.83
CA ILE A 375 -11.52 11.78 -3.57
C ILE A 375 -12.17 10.69 -2.71
N TRP A 376 -13.51 10.74 -2.63
CA TRP A 376 -14.33 9.72 -2.01
C TRP A 376 -14.91 8.84 -3.11
N PHE A 377 -14.72 7.53 -3.02
CA PHE A 377 -15.22 6.58 -4.01
C PHE A 377 -16.63 6.10 -3.65
N GLY A 378 -17.55 6.15 -4.63
CA GLY A 378 -18.94 5.74 -4.46
C GLY A 378 -19.76 6.69 -3.58
N ASP A 379 -20.88 6.20 -3.06
CA ASP A 379 -21.80 6.99 -2.24
C ASP A 379 -21.24 7.27 -0.85
N PHE A 380 -21.70 8.39 -0.22
CA PHE A 380 -21.32 8.78 1.14
C PHE A 380 -21.86 7.87 2.23
#